data_d41cf713394643405fb536ddcdfe4e4a
#
_entry.id   d41cf713394643405fb536ddcdfe4e4a
#
_cell.length_a   1.000
_cell.length_b   1.000
_cell.length_c   1.000
_cell.angle_alpha   90.00
_cell.angle_beta   90.00
_cell.angle_gamma   90.00
#
_symmetry.space_group_name_H-M   'P 1'
#
loop_
_entity.id
_entity.type
_entity.pdbx_description
1 polymer ?
#
loop_
_entity_poly.entity_id
_entity_poly.type
_entity_poly.pdbx_seq_one_letter_code
_entity_poly.pdbx_strand_id
1 'polypeptide(L)'
;HWKILIGMALGVLFGVALSFIDGGDTFIGNYIKPFGTIFINLLKLIAVPLILASLIKGVSDLKDISKLSQMGGRTIITYLITTLTAVSIGLILVNIIQPGKSISVETRQELVEAYSSDTKAKQEAAAKQQEAGPLQALVDVVPSNIFLAASNNRNMLQVIFFALFFGIGMILLAEKKVKPVKKFFDSFNDIILKLIDLIMLAAPYGVFALLAALVVEAPSFELFQALALYAFTLLLGLAIMIVVYMIIVRVFTKKKIS
;
A
#
# COMPACT_ATOMS: atom_id res chain seq x y z
N HIS A 1 -7.09 9.28 15.63
CA HIS A 1 -6.28 8.02 15.69
C HIS A 1 -6.75 7.12 16.84
N TRP A 2 -7.04 7.66 18.05
CA TRP A 2 -7.49 6.86 19.20
C TRP A 2 -8.73 6.01 18.92
N LYS A 3 -9.70 6.52 18.15
CA LYS A 3 -10.92 5.77 17.78
C LYS A 3 -10.60 4.50 17.00
N ILE A 4 -9.58 4.52 16.14
CA ILE A 4 -9.14 3.34 15.37
C ILE A 4 -8.51 2.30 16.32
N LEU A 5 -7.64 2.73 17.25
CA LEU A 5 -7.05 1.84 18.24
C LEU A 5 -8.10 1.20 19.15
N ILE A 6 -9.11 1.97 19.56
CA ILE A 6 -10.24 1.45 20.32
C ILE A 6 -11.04 0.44 19.47
N GLY A 7 -11.31 0.77 18.20
CA GLY A 7 -11.96 -0.15 17.26
C GLY A 7 -11.19 -1.45 17.11
N MET A 8 -9.85 -1.38 16.99
CA MET A 8 -8.97 -2.56 16.96
C MET A 8 -9.13 -3.43 18.20
N ALA A 9 -8.96 -2.84 19.37
CA ALA A 9 -9.06 -3.56 20.64
C ALA A 9 -10.45 -4.21 20.83
N LEU A 10 -11.52 -3.45 20.56
CA LEU A 10 -12.89 -3.96 20.63
C LEU A 10 -13.14 -5.08 19.60
N GLY A 11 -12.59 -4.96 18.38
CA GLY A 11 -12.70 -5.99 17.33
C GLY A 11 -12.07 -7.32 17.77
N VAL A 12 -10.87 -7.25 18.35
CA VAL A 12 -10.19 -8.44 18.89
C VAL A 12 -11.00 -9.06 20.04
N LEU A 13 -11.41 -8.23 21.02
CA LEU A 13 -12.19 -8.73 22.17
C LEU A 13 -13.52 -9.36 21.73
N PHE A 14 -14.21 -8.72 20.79
CA PHE A 14 -15.46 -9.25 20.25
C PHE A 14 -15.26 -10.55 19.47
N GLY A 15 -14.21 -10.64 18.63
CA GLY A 15 -13.84 -11.86 17.93
C GLY A 15 -13.53 -13.01 18.90
N VAL A 16 -12.72 -12.74 19.93
CA VAL A 16 -12.42 -13.74 20.98
C VAL A 16 -13.68 -14.17 21.72
N ALA A 17 -14.54 -13.23 22.11
CA ALA A 17 -15.79 -13.58 22.80
C ALA A 17 -16.70 -14.49 21.96
N LEU A 18 -16.81 -14.23 20.65
CA LEU A 18 -17.63 -15.01 19.75
C LEU A 18 -16.97 -16.33 19.29
N SER A 19 -15.66 -16.47 19.39
CA SER A 19 -14.98 -17.73 19.11
C SER A 19 -15.34 -18.86 20.11
N PHE A 20 -15.85 -18.51 21.29
CA PHE A 20 -16.33 -19.48 22.29
C PHE A 20 -17.84 -19.85 22.16
N ILE A 21 -18.54 -19.24 21.17
CA ILE A 21 -19.98 -19.44 20.97
C ILE A 21 -20.20 -20.24 19.68
N ASP A 22 -20.96 -21.31 19.73
CA ASP A 22 -21.29 -22.08 18.54
C ASP A 22 -22.01 -21.23 17.51
N GLY A 23 -21.47 -21.21 16.27
CA GLY A 23 -21.97 -20.37 15.19
C GLY A 23 -21.50 -18.90 15.23
N GLY A 24 -20.63 -18.53 16.17
CA GLY A 24 -20.06 -17.19 16.26
C GLY A 24 -19.18 -16.83 15.04
N ASP A 25 -18.48 -17.82 14.48
CA ASP A 25 -17.72 -17.73 13.22
C ASP A 25 -18.63 -17.38 12.04
N THR A 26 -19.71 -18.10 11.88
CA THR A 26 -20.71 -17.87 10.85
C THR A 26 -21.38 -16.50 10.99
N PHE A 27 -21.70 -16.09 12.23
CA PHE A 27 -22.25 -14.77 12.49
C PHE A 27 -21.28 -13.66 12.08
N ILE A 28 -20.03 -13.74 12.52
CA ILE A 28 -19.03 -12.73 12.17
C ILE A 28 -18.78 -12.72 10.66
N GLY A 29 -18.63 -13.88 10.04
CA GLY A 29 -18.41 -14.00 8.60
C GLY A 29 -19.52 -13.37 7.76
N ASN A 30 -20.77 -13.58 8.13
CA ASN A 30 -21.92 -13.14 7.34
C ASN A 30 -22.37 -11.71 7.66
N TYR A 31 -22.23 -11.24 8.89
CA TYR A 31 -22.82 -9.95 9.32
C TYR A 31 -21.80 -8.88 9.69
N ILE A 32 -20.60 -9.25 10.15
CA ILE A 32 -19.58 -8.28 10.58
C ILE A 32 -18.50 -8.09 9.52
N LYS A 33 -17.90 -9.16 9.00
CA LYS A 33 -16.86 -9.13 7.99
C LYS A 33 -17.20 -8.27 6.75
N PRO A 34 -18.45 -8.25 6.23
CA PRO A 34 -18.81 -7.40 5.09
C PRO A 34 -18.52 -5.93 5.32
N PHE A 35 -18.69 -5.39 6.53
CA PHE A 35 -18.36 -3.98 6.83
C PHE A 35 -16.86 -3.71 6.70
N GLY A 36 -16.03 -4.66 7.14
CA GLY A 36 -14.59 -4.58 6.92
C GLY A 36 -14.21 -4.64 5.44
N THR A 37 -14.84 -5.52 4.69
CA THR A 37 -14.65 -5.64 3.24
C THR A 37 -15.07 -4.36 2.51
N ILE A 38 -16.22 -3.76 2.87
CA ILE A 38 -16.66 -2.47 2.34
C ILE A 38 -15.62 -1.40 2.61
N PHE A 39 -15.08 -1.32 3.82
CA PHE A 39 -14.04 -0.35 4.17
C PHE A 39 -12.78 -0.51 3.31
N ILE A 40 -12.29 -1.73 3.13
CA ILE A 40 -11.15 -2.01 2.22
C ILE A 40 -11.47 -1.63 0.77
N ASN A 41 -12.69 -1.91 0.30
CA ASN A 41 -13.11 -1.54 -1.05
C ASN A 41 -13.20 -0.03 -1.24
N LEU A 42 -13.65 0.72 -0.22
CA LEU A 42 -13.64 2.18 -0.25
C LEU A 42 -12.21 2.75 -0.34
N LEU A 43 -11.24 2.17 0.38
CA LEU A 43 -9.83 2.55 0.27
C LEU A 43 -9.26 2.23 -1.14
N LYS A 44 -9.61 1.07 -1.70
CA LYS A 44 -9.21 0.70 -3.06
C LYS A 44 -9.84 1.58 -4.13
N LEU A 45 -11.10 1.97 -3.94
CA LEU A 45 -11.86 2.83 -4.87
C LEU A 45 -11.18 4.18 -5.07
N ILE A 46 -10.66 4.77 -3.99
CA ILE A 46 -10.08 6.11 -4.06
C ILE A 46 -8.65 6.15 -4.63
N ALA A 47 -7.97 5.00 -4.71
CA ALA A 47 -6.55 4.95 -5.04
C ALA A 47 -6.25 5.50 -6.45
N VAL A 48 -6.95 5.05 -7.47
CA VAL A 48 -6.74 5.52 -8.86
C VAL A 48 -7.08 7.01 -9.02
N PRO A 49 -8.26 7.49 -8.59
CA PRO A 49 -8.58 8.92 -8.63
C PRO A 49 -7.55 9.80 -7.88
N LEU A 50 -7.07 9.35 -6.72
CA LEU A 50 -6.07 10.08 -5.95
C LEU A 50 -4.75 10.21 -6.70
N ILE A 51 -4.26 9.10 -7.28
CA ILE A 51 -3.02 9.10 -8.06
C ILE A 51 -3.14 10.07 -9.24
N LEU A 52 -4.22 9.98 -10.01
CA LEU A 52 -4.44 10.86 -11.16
C LEU A 52 -4.50 12.33 -10.73
N ALA A 53 -5.33 12.65 -9.73
CA ALA A 53 -5.52 14.02 -9.28
C ALA A 53 -4.22 14.62 -8.75
N SER A 54 -3.56 13.93 -7.80
CA SER A 54 -2.39 14.47 -7.09
C SER A 54 -1.15 14.54 -7.98
N LEU A 55 -0.90 13.53 -8.84
CA LEU A 55 0.28 13.55 -9.69
C LEU A 55 0.13 14.54 -10.86
N ILE A 56 -1.04 14.60 -11.51
CA ILE A 56 -1.25 15.58 -12.59
C ILE A 56 -1.14 17.00 -12.04
N LYS A 57 -1.76 17.28 -10.88
CA LYS A 57 -1.63 18.56 -10.18
C LYS A 57 -0.17 18.84 -9.87
N GLY A 58 0.54 17.93 -9.17
CA GLY A 58 1.92 18.11 -8.75
C GLY A 58 2.89 18.35 -9.91
N VAL A 59 2.74 17.60 -11.01
CA VAL A 59 3.58 17.78 -12.21
C VAL A 59 3.25 19.08 -12.93
N SER A 60 1.97 19.41 -13.10
CA SER A 60 1.53 20.63 -13.79
C SER A 60 1.89 21.94 -13.07
N ASP A 61 2.19 21.87 -11.77
CA ASP A 61 2.68 23.02 -10.97
C ASP A 61 4.16 23.35 -11.22
N LEU A 62 4.89 22.44 -11.85
CA LEU A 62 6.29 22.71 -12.23
C LEU A 62 6.33 23.67 -13.41
N LYS A 63 7.16 24.72 -13.27
CA LYS A 63 7.29 25.79 -14.30
C LYS A 63 8.32 25.46 -15.39
N ASP A 64 9.10 24.38 -15.24
CA ASP A 64 10.22 24.09 -16.12
C ASP A 64 10.52 22.57 -16.16
N ILE A 65 10.53 22.02 -17.38
CA ILE A 65 10.83 20.61 -17.63
C ILE A 65 12.30 20.29 -17.34
N SER A 66 13.21 21.25 -17.55
CA SER A 66 14.63 21.03 -17.26
C SER A 66 14.88 20.77 -15.78
N LYS A 67 14.11 21.41 -14.89
CA LYS A 67 14.12 21.10 -13.45
C LYS A 67 13.56 19.72 -13.16
N LEU A 68 12.51 19.30 -13.85
CA LEU A 68 11.95 17.96 -13.73
C LEU A 68 12.97 16.88 -14.13
N SER A 69 13.71 17.08 -15.24
CA SER A 69 14.73 16.15 -15.71
C SER A 69 15.91 16.03 -14.73
N GLN A 70 16.44 17.13 -14.23
CA GLN A 70 17.56 17.11 -13.27
C GLN A 70 17.15 16.56 -11.91
N MET A 71 15.97 16.94 -11.41
CA MET A 71 15.43 16.40 -10.16
C MET A 71 15.05 14.93 -10.33
N GLY A 72 14.46 14.56 -11.48
CA GLY A 72 14.01 13.19 -11.77
C GLY A 72 15.16 12.19 -11.71
N GLY A 73 16.27 12.46 -12.37
CA GLY A 73 17.43 11.57 -12.34
C GLY A 73 17.98 11.34 -10.94
N ARG A 74 18.16 12.41 -10.16
CA ARG A 74 18.60 12.31 -8.76
C ARG A 74 17.60 11.58 -7.88
N THR A 75 16.32 11.85 -8.06
CA THR A 75 15.24 11.17 -7.32
C THR A 75 15.22 9.69 -7.60
N ILE A 76 15.34 9.27 -8.88
CA ILE A 76 15.37 7.86 -9.26
C ILE A 76 16.56 7.14 -8.62
N ILE A 77 17.76 7.71 -8.70
CA ILE A 77 18.96 7.12 -8.10
C ILE A 77 18.80 6.99 -6.59
N THR A 78 18.34 8.05 -5.92
CA THR A 78 18.10 8.04 -4.47
C THR A 78 17.05 7.00 -4.11
N TYR A 79 15.96 6.90 -4.88
CA TYR A 79 14.91 5.91 -4.68
C TYR A 79 15.43 4.49 -4.83
N LEU A 80 16.23 4.21 -5.86
CA LEU A 80 16.84 2.89 -6.07
C LEU A 80 17.76 2.50 -4.89
N ILE A 81 18.62 3.40 -4.47
CA ILE A 81 19.54 3.15 -3.33
C ILE A 81 18.75 2.91 -2.04
N THR A 82 17.77 3.75 -1.75
CA THR A 82 16.96 3.60 -0.52
C THR A 82 16.10 2.37 -0.55
N THR A 83 15.55 1.99 -1.70
CA THR A 83 14.77 0.75 -1.88
C THR A 83 15.65 -0.48 -1.69
N LEU A 84 16.82 -0.55 -2.33
CA LEU A 84 17.77 -1.65 -2.12
C LEU A 84 18.18 -1.77 -0.66
N THR A 85 18.45 -0.66 0.01
CA THR A 85 18.79 -0.63 1.44
C THR A 85 17.62 -1.14 2.29
N ALA A 86 16.39 -0.68 2.01
CA ALA A 86 15.20 -1.10 2.76
C ALA A 86 14.91 -2.59 2.60
N VAL A 87 15.00 -3.12 1.37
CA VAL A 87 14.82 -4.55 1.08
C VAL A 87 15.90 -5.38 1.78
N SER A 88 17.16 -4.94 1.73
CA SER A 88 18.27 -5.63 2.40
C SER A 88 18.07 -5.68 3.92
N ILE A 89 17.71 -4.57 4.54
CA ILE A 89 17.41 -4.50 5.97
C ILE A 89 16.24 -5.42 6.31
N GLY A 90 15.14 -5.36 5.54
CA GLY A 90 13.97 -6.22 5.74
C GLY A 90 14.31 -7.71 5.67
N LEU A 91 15.07 -8.12 4.65
CA LEU A 91 15.51 -9.51 4.49
C LEU A 91 16.43 -9.96 5.65
N ILE A 92 17.37 -9.13 6.05
CA ILE A 92 18.24 -9.43 7.20
C ILE A 92 17.42 -9.64 8.47
N LEU A 93 16.51 -8.71 8.77
CA LEU A 93 15.66 -8.80 9.96
C LEU A 93 14.77 -10.03 9.97
N VAL A 94 14.09 -10.31 8.84
CA VAL A 94 13.23 -11.50 8.73
C VAL A 94 14.02 -12.79 8.86
N ASN A 95 15.25 -12.85 8.32
CA ASN A 95 16.11 -14.03 8.45
C ASN A 95 16.68 -14.22 9.88
N ILE A 96 16.87 -13.14 10.64
CA ILE A 96 17.33 -13.21 12.03
C ILE A 96 16.16 -13.57 12.96
N ILE A 97 15.04 -12.86 12.85
CA ILE A 97 13.90 -12.98 13.77
C ILE A 97 13.04 -14.21 13.45
N GLN A 98 12.91 -14.56 12.16
CA GLN A 98 12.19 -15.72 11.63
C GLN A 98 10.76 -15.87 12.21
N PRO A 99 9.89 -14.86 12.03
CA PRO A 99 8.57 -14.82 12.69
C PRO A 99 7.65 -15.99 12.34
N GLY A 100 7.87 -16.66 11.21
CA GLY A 100 7.09 -17.83 10.80
C GLY A 100 7.56 -19.17 11.36
N LYS A 101 8.66 -19.23 12.14
CA LYS A 101 9.12 -20.51 12.73
C LYS A 101 8.32 -20.96 13.94
N SER A 102 7.59 -20.08 14.58
CA SER A 102 6.76 -20.37 15.74
C SER A 102 5.43 -21.06 15.40
N ILE A 103 5.12 -21.21 14.11
CA ILE A 103 3.87 -21.82 13.65
C ILE A 103 4.08 -23.33 13.52
N SER A 104 3.17 -24.13 14.11
CA SER A 104 3.17 -25.59 13.98
C SER A 104 3.00 -26.04 12.52
N VAL A 105 3.42 -27.28 12.24
CA VAL A 105 3.33 -27.84 10.87
C VAL A 105 1.86 -27.97 10.45
N GLU A 106 0.98 -28.33 11.38
CA GLU A 106 -0.45 -28.46 11.16
C GLU A 106 -1.08 -27.12 10.76
N THR A 107 -0.89 -26.08 11.56
CA THR A 107 -1.38 -24.71 11.27
C THR A 107 -0.83 -24.20 9.95
N ARG A 108 0.44 -24.53 9.62
CA ARG A 108 1.03 -24.16 8.33
C ARG A 108 0.32 -24.83 7.16
N GLN A 109 -0.04 -26.11 7.28
CA GLN A 109 -0.79 -26.84 6.24
C GLN A 109 -2.17 -26.25 6.03
N GLU A 110 -2.91 -26.01 7.11
CA GLU A 110 -4.23 -25.35 7.06
C GLU A 110 -4.17 -23.98 6.35
N LEU A 111 -3.16 -23.17 6.68
CA LEU A 111 -2.97 -21.88 6.01
C LEU A 111 -2.61 -22.03 4.52
N VAL A 112 -1.77 -23.00 4.16
CA VAL A 112 -1.43 -23.27 2.76
C VAL A 112 -2.67 -23.73 1.99
N GLU A 113 -3.52 -24.56 2.56
CA GLU A 113 -4.77 -25.01 1.94
C GLU A 113 -5.77 -23.84 1.80
N ALA A 114 -5.98 -23.06 2.87
CA ALA A 114 -6.91 -21.94 2.88
C ALA A 114 -6.53 -20.84 1.87
N TYR A 115 -5.23 -20.58 1.68
CA TYR A 115 -4.71 -19.53 0.79
C TYR A 115 -4.00 -20.06 -0.46
N SER A 116 -4.23 -21.32 -0.82
CA SER A 116 -3.56 -21.99 -1.94
C SER A 116 -3.77 -21.31 -3.29
N SER A 117 -4.97 -20.79 -3.54
CA SER A 117 -5.30 -20.08 -4.78
C SER A 117 -4.52 -18.76 -4.92
N ASP A 118 -4.44 -17.98 -3.84
CA ASP A 118 -3.72 -16.70 -3.82
C ASP A 118 -2.20 -16.92 -3.89
N THR A 119 -1.70 -17.97 -3.27
CA THR A 119 -0.28 -18.32 -3.28
C THR A 119 0.15 -18.77 -4.67
N LYS A 120 -0.63 -19.64 -5.35
CA LYS A 120 -0.38 -20.07 -6.73
C LYS A 120 -0.38 -18.88 -7.70
N ALA A 121 -1.37 -18.00 -7.61
CA ALA A 121 -1.44 -16.81 -8.46
C ALA A 121 -0.23 -15.90 -8.30
N LYS A 122 0.30 -15.75 -7.08
CA LYS A 122 1.53 -14.97 -6.82
C LYS A 122 2.79 -15.68 -7.32
N GLN A 123 2.87 -17.01 -7.17
CA GLN A 123 3.99 -17.80 -7.69
C GLN A 123 4.04 -17.77 -9.22
N GLU A 124 2.90 -17.93 -9.90
CA GLU A 124 2.80 -17.82 -11.36
C GLU A 124 3.19 -16.41 -11.86
N ALA A 125 2.76 -15.36 -11.15
CA ALA A 125 3.16 -13.99 -11.47
C ALA A 125 4.68 -13.79 -11.31
N ALA A 126 5.28 -14.33 -10.25
CA ALA A 126 6.71 -14.27 -10.03
C ALA A 126 7.50 -15.08 -11.08
N ALA A 127 7.03 -16.27 -11.45
CA ALA A 127 7.65 -17.09 -12.49
C ALA A 127 7.61 -16.38 -13.86
N LYS A 128 6.47 -15.82 -14.24
CA LYS A 128 6.35 -15.02 -15.47
C LYS A 128 7.31 -13.82 -15.48
N GLN A 129 7.54 -13.21 -14.32
CA GLN A 129 8.45 -12.07 -14.20
C GLN A 129 9.93 -12.50 -14.30
N GLN A 130 10.28 -13.73 -13.88
CA GLN A 130 11.62 -14.29 -14.06
C GLN A 130 11.90 -14.69 -15.52
N GLU A 131 10.90 -15.17 -16.24
CA GLU A 131 11.00 -15.50 -17.67
C GLU A 131 10.99 -14.25 -18.57
N ALA A 132 10.54 -13.11 -18.05
CA ALA A 132 10.50 -11.86 -18.76
C ALA A 132 11.91 -11.32 -19.03
N GLY A 133 12.13 -10.78 -20.22
CA GLY A 133 13.39 -10.14 -20.57
C GLY A 133 13.71 -8.92 -19.69
N PRO A 134 14.97 -8.49 -19.58
CA PRO A 134 15.39 -7.41 -18.68
C PRO A 134 14.72 -6.06 -18.95
N LEU A 135 14.18 -5.86 -20.15
CA LEU A 135 13.43 -4.63 -20.50
C LEU A 135 11.91 -4.76 -20.36
N GLN A 136 11.39 -5.95 -20.03
CA GLN A 136 9.96 -6.16 -19.90
C GLN A 136 9.35 -5.24 -18.83
N ALA A 137 10.04 -5.00 -17.73
CA ALA A 137 9.62 -4.08 -16.70
C ALA A 137 9.38 -2.66 -17.23
N LEU A 138 10.15 -2.19 -18.22
CA LEU A 138 9.95 -0.89 -18.87
C LEU A 138 8.74 -0.90 -19.80
N VAL A 139 8.52 -2.03 -20.50
CA VAL A 139 7.35 -2.21 -21.37
C VAL A 139 6.07 -2.20 -20.54
N ASP A 140 6.08 -2.90 -19.40
CA ASP A 140 4.92 -3.05 -18.51
C ASP A 140 4.52 -1.74 -17.81
N VAL A 141 5.41 -0.76 -17.73
CA VAL A 141 5.10 0.57 -17.18
C VAL A 141 4.17 1.37 -18.09
N VAL A 142 4.28 1.16 -19.42
CA VAL A 142 3.50 1.94 -20.40
C VAL A 142 2.16 1.26 -20.66
N PRO A 143 1.01 1.87 -20.28
CA PRO A 143 -0.29 1.27 -20.50
C PRO A 143 -0.66 1.27 -21.99
N SER A 144 -1.14 0.15 -22.49
CA SER A 144 -1.79 0.09 -23.82
C SER A 144 -3.17 0.79 -23.82
N ASN A 145 -3.82 0.82 -22.64
CA ASN A 145 -5.10 1.48 -22.43
C ASN A 145 -5.22 1.95 -20.99
N ILE A 146 -5.39 3.26 -20.79
CA ILE A 146 -5.48 3.86 -19.46
C ILE A 146 -6.72 3.40 -18.69
N PHE A 147 -7.84 3.18 -19.34
CA PHE A 147 -9.07 2.74 -18.66
C PHE A 147 -8.93 1.29 -18.17
N LEU A 148 -8.29 0.43 -18.96
CA LEU A 148 -7.97 -0.92 -18.56
C LEU A 148 -6.97 -0.93 -17.39
N ALA A 149 -5.95 -0.08 -17.43
CA ALA A 149 -5.00 0.07 -16.33
C ALA A 149 -5.69 0.56 -15.05
N ALA A 150 -6.59 1.54 -15.15
CA ALA A 150 -7.33 2.10 -14.04
C ALA A 150 -8.38 1.15 -13.44
N SER A 151 -8.86 0.15 -14.18
CA SER A 151 -9.83 -0.83 -13.72
C SER A 151 -9.21 -1.89 -12.77
N ASN A 152 -7.88 -1.99 -12.73
CA ASN A 152 -7.19 -2.98 -11.91
C ASN A 152 -6.14 -2.32 -11.00
N ASN A 153 -6.37 -2.38 -9.70
CA ASN A 153 -5.46 -1.82 -8.71
C ASN A 153 -4.04 -2.44 -8.72
N ARG A 154 -3.82 -3.54 -9.44
CA ARG A 154 -2.46 -4.10 -9.64
C ARG A 154 -1.65 -3.28 -10.67
N ASN A 155 -2.32 -2.52 -11.53
CA ASN A 155 -1.69 -1.75 -12.61
C ASN A 155 -1.42 -0.28 -12.22
N MET A 156 -1.28 0.02 -10.92
CA MET A 156 -1.07 1.39 -10.43
C MET A 156 0.13 2.08 -11.07
N LEU A 157 1.21 1.36 -11.38
CA LEU A 157 2.39 1.92 -12.03
C LEU A 157 2.07 2.48 -13.42
N GLN A 158 1.19 1.81 -14.17
CA GLN A 158 0.71 2.28 -15.47
C GLN A 158 -0.14 3.55 -15.33
N VAL A 159 -0.96 3.64 -14.28
CA VAL A 159 -1.74 4.85 -13.97
C VAL A 159 -0.81 6.01 -13.60
N ILE A 160 0.23 5.75 -12.81
CA ILE A 160 1.26 6.72 -12.46
C ILE A 160 1.98 7.24 -13.72
N PHE A 161 2.40 6.33 -14.60
CA PHE A 161 3.03 6.70 -15.87
C PHE A 161 2.14 7.62 -16.69
N PHE A 162 0.87 7.26 -16.87
CA PHE A 162 -0.08 8.12 -17.61
C PHE A 162 -0.24 9.49 -16.95
N ALA A 163 -0.37 9.55 -15.62
CA ALA A 163 -0.54 10.81 -14.90
C ALA A 163 0.69 11.74 -15.08
N LEU A 164 1.89 11.18 -15.01
CA LEU A 164 3.13 11.91 -15.25
C LEU A 164 3.22 12.39 -16.71
N PHE A 165 2.92 11.51 -17.66
CA PHE A 165 2.95 11.82 -19.09
C PHE A 165 1.92 12.91 -19.45
N PHE A 166 0.71 12.83 -18.90
CA PHE A 166 -0.32 13.85 -19.06
C PHE A 166 0.11 15.20 -18.45
N GLY A 167 0.68 15.18 -17.23
CA GLY A 167 1.21 16.38 -16.58
C GLY A 167 2.34 17.04 -17.38
N ILE A 168 3.25 16.24 -17.96
CA ILE A 168 4.29 16.76 -18.88
C ILE A 168 3.65 17.41 -20.11
N GLY A 169 2.63 16.77 -20.70
CA GLY A 169 1.89 17.35 -21.82
C GLY A 169 1.28 18.71 -21.47
N MET A 170 0.78 18.87 -20.24
CA MET A 170 0.28 20.15 -19.74
C MET A 170 1.36 21.22 -19.68
N ILE A 171 2.57 20.89 -19.20
CA ILE A 171 3.69 21.87 -19.10
C ILE A 171 4.16 22.35 -20.47
N LEU A 172 4.08 21.47 -21.49
CA LEU A 172 4.49 21.79 -22.86
C LEU A 172 3.54 22.74 -23.60
N LEU A 173 2.32 22.93 -23.10
CA LEU A 173 1.33 23.80 -23.69
C LEU A 173 1.37 25.21 -23.11
N ALA A 174 0.89 26.20 -23.88
CA ALA A 174 0.76 27.57 -23.40
C ALA A 174 -0.20 27.65 -22.20
N GLU A 175 0.18 28.39 -21.16
CA GLU A 175 -0.53 28.49 -19.87
C GLU A 175 -2.01 28.81 -20.02
N LYS A 176 -2.38 29.70 -20.98
CA LYS A 176 -3.77 30.06 -21.25
C LYS A 176 -4.63 28.85 -21.64
N LYS A 177 -4.06 27.89 -22.42
CA LYS A 177 -4.78 26.68 -22.86
C LYS A 177 -4.95 25.66 -21.74
N VAL A 178 -3.98 25.57 -20.83
CA VAL A 178 -3.94 24.55 -19.77
C VAL A 178 -4.67 25.02 -18.52
N LYS A 179 -4.81 26.32 -18.30
CA LYS A 179 -5.43 26.90 -17.11
C LYS A 179 -6.80 26.26 -16.70
N PRO A 180 -7.74 25.98 -17.63
CA PRO A 180 -8.99 25.31 -17.25
C PRO A 180 -8.79 23.88 -16.73
N VAL A 181 -7.89 23.12 -17.39
CA VAL A 181 -7.57 21.72 -17.03
C VAL A 181 -6.85 21.70 -15.67
N LYS A 182 -5.92 22.63 -15.44
CA LYS A 182 -5.24 22.77 -14.15
C LYS A 182 -6.23 23.03 -13.01
N LYS A 183 -7.14 23.99 -13.19
CA LYS A 183 -8.19 24.28 -12.21
C LYS A 183 -9.09 23.06 -11.95
N PHE A 184 -9.39 22.29 -13.00
CA PHE A 184 -10.17 21.05 -12.85
C PHE A 184 -9.42 20.07 -11.93
N PHE A 185 -8.14 19.79 -12.19
CA PHE A 185 -7.38 18.85 -11.37
C PHE A 185 -7.11 19.38 -9.95
N ASP A 186 -6.98 20.69 -9.76
CA ASP A 186 -6.89 21.30 -8.42
C ASP A 186 -8.16 20.99 -7.61
N SER A 187 -9.33 21.32 -8.18
CA SER A 187 -10.62 21.06 -7.51
C SER A 187 -10.90 19.57 -7.35
N PHE A 188 -10.55 18.77 -8.35
CA PHE A 188 -10.70 17.31 -8.28
C PHE A 188 -9.84 16.71 -7.17
N ASN A 189 -8.60 17.14 -7.02
CA ASN A 189 -7.73 16.71 -5.93
C ASN A 189 -8.33 17.05 -4.55
N ASP A 190 -8.86 18.26 -4.40
CA ASP A 190 -9.47 18.69 -3.13
C ASP A 190 -10.72 17.86 -2.79
N ILE A 191 -11.53 17.51 -3.80
CA ILE A 191 -12.68 16.61 -3.63
C ILE A 191 -12.20 15.21 -3.22
N ILE A 192 -11.17 14.67 -3.87
CA ILE A 192 -10.64 13.34 -3.54
C ILE A 192 -10.08 13.31 -2.11
N LEU A 193 -9.35 14.34 -1.70
CA LEU A 193 -8.88 14.45 -0.30
C LEU A 193 -10.06 14.50 0.69
N LYS A 194 -11.13 15.17 0.34
CA LYS A 194 -12.34 15.21 1.18
C LYS A 194 -13.06 13.86 1.25
N LEU A 195 -13.08 13.10 0.16
CA LEU A 195 -13.61 11.73 0.16
C LEU A 195 -12.75 10.81 1.05
N ILE A 196 -11.43 10.97 1.05
CA ILE A 196 -10.56 10.25 2.00
C ILE A 196 -10.94 10.57 3.45
N ASP A 197 -11.15 11.84 3.79
CA ASP A 197 -11.58 12.23 5.14
C ASP A 197 -12.89 11.50 5.53
N LEU A 198 -13.86 11.43 4.60
CA LEU A 198 -15.14 10.74 4.84
C LEU A 198 -14.93 9.22 5.03
N ILE A 199 -14.11 8.59 4.21
CA ILE A 199 -13.76 7.16 4.36
C ILE A 199 -13.08 6.90 5.70
N MET A 200 -12.19 7.80 6.13
CA MET A 200 -11.49 7.67 7.40
C MET A 200 -12.40 7.82 8.62
N LEU A 201 -13.59 8.42 8.49
CA LEU A 201 -14.61 8.37 9.56
C LEU A 201 -15.16 6.96 9.78
N ALA A 202 -15.21 6.14 8.74
CA ALA A 202 -15.63 4.73 8.83
C ALA A 202 -14.51 3.79 9.31
N ALA A 203 -13.24 4.26 9.34
CA ALA A 203 -12.08 3.43 9.67
C ALA A 203 -12.20 2.69 11.02
N PRO A 204 -12.66 3.28 12.14
CA PRO A 204 -12.81 2.55 13.40
C PRO A 204 -13.74 1.34 13.29
N TYR A 205 -14.84 1.47 12.55
CA TYR A 205 -15.82 0.40 12.34
C TYR A 205 -15.31 -0.67 11.37
N GLY A 206 -14.69 -0.23 10.27
CA GLY A 206 -14.09 -1.15 9.30
C GLY A 206 -12.96 -1.98 9.91
N VAL A 207 -12.08 -1.34 10.70
CA VAL A 207 -10.97 -2.04 11.37
C VAL A 207 -11.49 -2.97 12.47
N PHE A 208 -12.51 -2.54 13.24
CA PHE A 208 -13.20 -3.44 14.19
C PHE A 208 -13.69 -4.71 13.48
N ALA A 209 -14.42 -4.56 12.38
CA ALA A 209 -14.99 -5.69 11.64
C ALA A 209 -13.91 -6.62 11.07
N LEU A 210 -12.82 -6.06 10.52
CA LEU A 210 -11.70 -6.85 9.98
C LEU A 210 -10.99 -7.65 11.07
N LEU A 211 -10.74 -7.04 12.24
CA LEU A 211 -10.06 -7.74 13.32
C LEU A 211 -10.95 -8.77 14.00
N ALA A 212 -12.25 -8.50 14.17
CA ALA A 212 -13.20 -9.49 14.65
C ALA A 212 -13.22 -10.73 13.73
N ALA A 213 -13.26 -10.52 12.40
CA ALA A 213 -13.23 -11.61 11.43
C ALA A 213 -11.89 -12.37 11.46
N LEU A 214 -10.76 -11.64 11.53
CA LEU A 214 -9.43 -12.24 11.60
C LEU A 214 -9.30 -13.18 12.81
N VAL A 215 -9.82 -12.77 13.98
CA VAL A 215 -9.72 -13.55 15.20
C VAL A 215 -10.49 -14.87 15.08
N VAL A 216 -11.68 -14.84 14.50
CA VAL A 216 -12.55 -16.02 14.38
C VAL A 216 -12.08 -16.95 13.26
N GLU A 217 -11.53 -16.38 12.18
CA GLU A 217 -11.01 -17.16 11.05
C GLU A 217 -9.61 -17.72 11.29
N ALA A 218 -8.93 -17.28 12.35
CA ALA A 218 -7.58 -17.75 12.66
C ALA A 218 -7.60 -19.18 13.20
N PRO A 219 -6.89 -20.14 12.58
CA PRO A 219 -6.92 -21.54 12.96
C PRO A 219 -6.31 -21.81 14.35
N SER A 220 -5.42 -20.92 14.83
CA SER A 220 -4.76 -21.11 16.12
C SER A 220 -4.24 -19.82 16.73
N PHE A 221 -4.03 -19.82 18.06
CA PHE A 221 -3.39 -18.72 18.78
C PHE A 221 -1.94 -18.48 18.33
N GLU A 222 -1.25 -19.53 17.86
CA GLU A 222 0.12 -19.44 17.33
C GLU A 222 0.22 -18.46 16.14
N LEU A 223 -0.86 -18.39 15.33
CA LEU A 223 -0.92 -17.42 14.23
C LEU A 223 -0.85 -15.98 14.72
N PHE A 224 -1.56 -15.66 15.82
CA PHE A 224 -1.50 -14.29 16.39
C PHE A 224 -0.11 -13.96 16.94
N GLN A 225 0.55 -14.93 17.56
CA GLN A 225 1.92 -14.75 18.03
C GLN A 225 2.89 -14.52 16.89
N ALA A 226 2.77 -15.29 15.80
CA ALA A 226 3.58 -15.11 14.60
C ALA A 226 3.31 -13.76 13.92
N LEU A 227 2.04 -13.33 13.83
CA LEU A 227 1.65 -12.03 13.28
C LEU A 227 2.16 -10.87 14.14
N ALA A 228 2.11 -10.98 15.48
CA ALA A 228 2.66 -9.99 16.39
C ALA A 228 4.17 -9.86 16.22
N LEU A 229 4.90 -10.99 16.13
CA LEU A 229 6.33 -11.00 15.88
C LEU A 229 6.68 -10.45 14.50
N TYR A 230 5.86 -10.75 13.48
CA TYR A 230 6.00 -10.15 12.14
C TYR A 230 5.80 -8.64 12.19
N ALA A 231 4.73 -8.16 12.85
CA ALA A 231 4.47 -6.73 13.02
C ALA A 231 5.62 -6.02 13.75
N PHE A 232 6.16 -6.62 14.81
CA PHE A 232 7.33 -6.11 15.51
C PHE A 232 8.56 -6.04 14.59
N THR A 233 8.81 -7.08 13.80
CA THR A 233 9.92 -7.12 12.82
C THR A 233 9.80 -6.00 11.80
N LEU A 234 8.59 -5.77 11.31
CA LEU A 234 8.30 -4.70 10.35
C LEU A 234 8.51 -3.32 10.97
N LEU A 235 7.98 -3.08 12.17
CA LEU A 235 8.17 -1.81 12.90
C LEU A 235 9.63 -1.53 13.19
N LEU A 236 10.41 -2.56 13.58
CA LEU A 236 11.84 -2.45 13.79
C LEU A 236 12.58 -2.07 12.49
N GLY A 237 12.21 -2.70 11.37
CA GLY A 237 12.75 -2.37 10.05
C GLY A 237 12.46 -0.92 9.64
N LEU A 238 11.23 -0.45 9.87
CA LEU A 238 10.85 0.94 9.62
C LEU A 238 11.63 1.92 10.51
N ALA A 239 11.80 1.61 11.79
CA ALA A 239 12.58 2.43 12.71
C ALA A 239 14.06 2.54 12.25
N ILE A 240 14.67 1.43 11.84
CA ILE A 240 16.04 1.43 11.29
C ILE A 240 16.09 2.28 10.01
N MET A 241 15.09 2.17 9.11
CA MET A 241 15.04 2.98 7.90
C MET A 241 14.92 4.47 8.18
N ILE A 242 14.18 4.88 9.21
CA ILE A 242 14.12 6.30 9.64
C ILE A 242 15.53 6.77 10.02
N VAL A 243 16.28 5.98 10.78
CA VAL A 243 17.68 6.31 11.15
C VAL A 243 18.56 6.41 9.91
N VAL A 244 18.43 5.48 8.96
CA VAL A 244 19.16 5.51 7.68
C VAL A 244 18.84 6.79 6.90
N TYR A 245 17.57 7.18 6.79
CA TYR A 245 17.18 8.43 6.14
C TYR A 245 17.75 9.66 6.84
N MET A 246 17.75 9.70 8.17
CA MET A 246 18.38 10.80 8.93
C MET A 246 19.88 10.90 8.62
N ILE A 247 20.59 9.76 8.56
CA ILE A 247 22.01 9.70 8.20
C ILE A 247 22.23 10.22 6.78
N ILE A 248 21.45 9.74 5.81
CA ILE A 248 21.53 10.20 4.39
C ILE A 248 21.35 11.72 4.32
N VAL A 249 20.27 12.26 4.91
CA VAL A 249 20.01 13.70 4.92
C VAL A 249 21.17 14.48 5.55
N ARG A 250 21.70 14.00 6.68
CA ARG A 250 22.84 14.64 7.37
C ARG A 250 24.10 14.69 6.49
N VAL A 251 24.39 13.57 5.80
CA VAL A 251 25.57 13.47 4.93
C VAL A 251 25.44 14.41 3.72
N PHE A 252 24.26 14.42 3.07
CA PHE A 252 24.05 15.21 1.86
C PHE A 252 23.81 16.70 2.12
N THR A 253 23.21 17.08 3.24
CA THR A 253 22.88 18.50 3.51
C THR A 253 23.95 19.23 4.33
N LYS A 254 24.92 18.52 4.91
CA LYS A 254 25.93 19.08 5.83
C LYS A 254 25.33 19.93 6.97
N LYS A 255 24.04 19.86 7.22
CA LYS A 255 23.34 20.57 8.30
C LYS A 255 23.09 19.62 9.48
N LYS A 256 23.31 20.14 10.72
CA LYS A 256 22.83 19.44 11.92
C LYS A 256 21.31 19.35 11.87
N ILE A 257 20.79 18.13 11.99
CA ILE A 257 19.37 17.90 12.24
C ILE A 257 19.15 18.23 13.71
N SER A 258 18.47 19.33 13.99
CA SER A 258 18.01 19.71 15.33
C SER A 258 16.65 19.11 15.61
#